data_bb660b0c27acd331bf74d6c981ae699d
#
_entry.id   bb660b0c27acd331bf74d6c981ae699d
#
_cell.length_a   1.000
_cell.length_b   1.000
_cell.length_c   1.000
_cell.angle_alpha   90.00
_cell.angle_beta   90.00
_cell.angle_gamma   90.00
#
_symmetry.space_group_name_H-M   'P 1'
#
loop_
_entity.id
_entity.type
_entity.pdbx_description
1 polymer ?
#
loop_
_entity_poly.entity_id
_entity_poly.type
_entity_poly.pdbx_seq_one_letter_code
_entity_poly.pdbx_strand_id
1 'polypeptide(L)'
;MNSYDGIQEYDNPLPGWWKWMFVATFIFSIFYWLYFHTGAQAKRSVYAAYDKAVAANLVQQFSELGELKPDNATLMKYSNDKRWLKVGESVYKQHCVSCHGAEAGGLVGPNLCDVYWKNVKVIDDIAKILENGAGNGSMPAWKARLHPNELVLVACYIASLRGSNPAKARAPEGNEIGPWELTSKSADPSMPVNPSK
;
A
#
# COMPACT_ATOMS: atom_id res chain seq x y z
N MET A 1 43.29 8.80 38.21
CA MET A 1 42.39 9.96 38.01
C MET A 1 42.62 10.50 36.61
N ASN A 2 41.64 10.46 35.80
CA ASN A 2 41.68 11.06 34.46
C ASN A 2 41.22 12.52 34.57
N SER A 3 41.88 13.44 33.85
CA SER A 3 41.51 14.86 33.83
C SER A 3 41.09 15.23 32.41
N TYR A 4 39.89 15.78 32.27
CA TYR A 4 39.32 16.28 31.02
C TYR A 4 39.01 17.77 31.22
N ASP A 5 39.67 18.63 30.48
CA ASP A 5 39.48 20.11 30.54
C ASP A 5 39.55 20.70 31.96
N GLY A 6 40.46 20.15 32.81
CA GLY A 6 40.62 20.59 34.19
C GLY A 6 39.67 19.97 35.19
N ILE A 7 38.70 19.15 34.74
CA ILE A 7 37.79 18.40 35.60
C ILE A 7 38.40 17.03 35.90
N GLN A 8 38.56 16.72 37.18
CA GLN A 8 39.08 15.42 37.61
C GLN A 8 37.92 14.47 37.93
N GLU A 9 37.94 13.28 37.37
CA GLU A 9 36.98 12.22 37.64
C GLU A 9 37.59 11.16 38.57
N TYR A 10 36.76 10.63 39.47
CA TYR A 10 37.14 9.47 40.27
C TYR A 10 37.06 8.22 39.44
N ASP A 11 38.16 7.44 39.45
CA ASP A 11 38.23 6.15 38.77
C ASP A 11 37.56 5.06 39.64
N ASN A 12 36.23 5.10 39.67
CA ASN A 12 35.43 4.14 40.43
C ASN A 12 35.21 2.85 39.62
N PRO A 13 35.48 1.68 40.22
CA PRO A 13 35.21 0.42 39.56
C PRO A 13 33.67 0.27 39.34
N LEU A 14 33.32 -0.29 38.19
CA LEU A 14 31.93 -0.58 37.87
C LEU A 14 31.28 -1.51 38.93
N PRO A 15 30.06 -1.21 39.39
CA PRO A 15 29.35 -2.05 40.35
C PRO A 15 29.25 -3.50 39.85
N GLY A 16 29.43 -4.46 40.78
CA GLY A 16 29.43 -5.88 40.44
C GLY A 16 28.12 -6.34 39.77
N TRP A 17 26.99 -5.86 40.29
CA TRP A 17 25.67 -6.19 39.72
C TRP A 17 25.54 -5.74 38.25
N TRP A 18 26.11 -4.58 37.88
CA TRP A 18 26.06 -4.04 36.51
C TRP A 18 26.86 -4.92 35.54
N LYS A 19 28.05 -5.41 35.95
CA LYS A 19 28.85 -6.35 35.14
C LYS A 19 28.07 -7.65 34.89
N TRP A 20 27.44 -8.18 35.92
CA TRP A 20 26.66 -9.40 35.81
C TRP A 20 25.42 -9.22 34.92
N MET A 21 24.73 -8.08 35.02
CA MET A 21 23.61 -7.74 34.15
C MET A 21 24.05 -7.70 32.69
N PHE A 22 25.18 -7.08 32.41
CA PHE A 22 25.73 -7.00 31.05
C PHE A 22 26.05 -8.40 30.48
N VAL A 23 26.72 -9.25 31.26
CA VAL A 23 27.02 -10.64 30.84
C VAL A 23 25.73 -11.44 30.62
N ALA A 24 24.76 -11.29 31.51
CA ALA A 24 23.48 -11.99 31.40
C ALA A 24 22.69 -11.56 30.16
N THR A 25 22.65 -10.27 29.85
CA THR A 25 21.98 -9.77 28.63
C THR A 25 22.69 -10.21 27.36
N PHE A 26 24.02 -10.27 27.38
CA PHE A 26 24.78 -10.79 26.24
C PHE A 26 24.48 -12.28 25.98
N ILE A 27 24.51 -13.10 27.02
CA ILE A 27 24.16 -14.53 26.91
C ILE A 27 22.70 -14.68 26.44
N PHE A 28 21.79 -13.90 27.04
CA PHE A 28 20.38 -13.92 26.66
C PHE A 28 20.18 -13.56 25.19
N SER A 29 20.94 -12.58 24.65
CA SER A 29 20.81 -12.14 23.25
C SER A 29 21.13 -13.27 22.26
N ILE A 30 22.12 -14.13 22.59
CA ILE A 30 22.47 -15.29 21.77
C ILE A 30 21.29 -16.30 21.75
N PHE A 31 20.73 -16.64 22.92
CA PHE A 31 19.61 -17.56 23.01
C PHE A 31 18.35 -16.98 22.34
N TYR A 32 18.10 -15.69 22.53
CA TYR A 32 17.00 -14.98 21.87
C TYR A 32 17.14 -15.04 20.35
N TRP A 33 18.34 -14.76 19.82
CA TRP A 33 18.59 -14.79 18.38
C TRP A 33 18.39 -16.20 17.81
N LEU A 34 18.96 -17.22 18.46
CA LEU A 34 18.79 -18.62 18.08
C LEU A 34 17.31 -19.03 18.10
N TYR A 35 16.57 -18.63 19.12
CA TYR A 35 15.16 -19.00 19.28
C TYR A 35 14.26 -18.35 18.23
N PHE A 36 14.44 -17.06 17.94
CA PHE A 36 13.55 -16.33 17.04
C PHE A 36 13.98 -16.29 15.57
N HIS A 37 15.28 -16.48 15.27
CA HIS A 37 15.80 -16.28 13.91
C HIS A 37 16.30 -17.56 13.24
N THR A 38 16.33 -18.70 13.93
CA THR A 38 16.83 -19.95 13.34
C THR A 38 15.74 -21.02 13.24
N GLY A 39 15.77 -21.82 12.17
CA GLY A 39 14.95 -23.01 11.98
C GLY A 39 13.44 -22.75 11.90
N ALA A 40 12.65 -23.72 12.38
CA ALA A 40 11.19 -23.66 12.37
C ALA A 40 10.60 -22.52 13.24
N GLN A 41 11.40 -21.92 14.10
CA GLN A 41 11.02 -20.84 15.01
C GLN A 41 11.04 -19.46 14.33
N ALA A 42 11.67 -19.29 13.17
CA ALA A 42 11.65 -18.06 12.40
C ALA A 42 10.20 -17.60 12.06
N LYS A 43 9.25 -18.54 11.99
CA LYS A 43 7.81 -18.26 11.83
C LYS A 43 7.16 -17.59 13.06
N ARG A 44 7.84 -17.53 14.20
CA ARG A 44 7.39 -16.84 15.43
C ARG A 44 7.87 -15.38 15.50
N SER A 45 8.56 -14.90 14.49
CA SER A 45 8.98 -13.50 14.44
C SER A 45 7.77 -12.57 14.51
N VAL A 46 7.98 -11.37 15.02
CA VAL A 46 6.95 -10.30 15.07
C VAL A 46 6.40 -10.03 13.67
N TYR A 47 7.25 -10.10 12.65
CA TYR A 47 6.86 -9.92 11.24
C TYR A 47 5.89 -11.03 10.78
N ALA A 48 6.16 -12.28 11.08
CA ALA A 48 5.27 -13.39 10.70
C ALA A 48 3.92 -13.32 11.44
N ALA A 49 3.92 -12.87 12.69
CA ALA A 49 2.69 -12.63 13.44
C ALA A 49 1.89 -11.46 12.85
N TYR A 50 2.58 -10.40 12.44
CA TYR A 50 1.99 -9.25 11.75
C TYR A 50 1.38 -9.67 10.41
N ASP A 51 2.11 -10.39 9.56
CA ASP A 51 1.62 -10.85 8.26
C ASP A 51 0.38 -11.73 8.40
N LYS A 52 0.37 -12.61 9.41
CA LYS A 52 -0.80 -13.45 9.72
C LYS A 52 -1.99 -12.61 10.18
N ALA A 53 -1.77 -11.60 11.01
CA ALA A 53 -2.83 -10.71 11.49
C ALA A 53 -3.39 -9.85 10.34
N VAL A 54 -2.53 -9.33 9.46
CA VAL A 54 -2.93 -8.60 8.25
C VAL A 54 -3.76 -9.49 7.33
N ALA A 55 -3.30 -10.71 7.04
CA ALA A 55 -4.04 -11.66 6.21
C ALA A 55 -5.42 -11.99 6.80
N ALA A 56 -5.52 -12.22 8.11
CA ALA A 56 -6.79 -12.48 8.77
C ALA A 56 -7.74 -11.27 8.70
N ASN A 57 -7.20 -10.07 8.88
CA ASN A 57 -7.97 -8.83 8.76
C ASN A 57 -8.50 -8.61 7.34
N LEU A 58 -7.67 -8.87 6.32
CA LEU A 58 -8.08 -8.79 4.92
C LEU A 58 -9.20 -9.77 4.59
N VAL A 59 -9.09 -11.03 5.05
CA VAL A 59 -10.15 -12.02 4.89
C VAL A 59 -11.46 -11.56 5.53
N GLN A 60 -11.41 -11.01 6.74
CA GLN A 60 -12.58 -10.48 7.43
C GLN A 60 -13.14 -9.25 6.70
N GLN A 61 -12.30 -8.32 6.29
CA GLN A 61 -12.69 -7.09 5.60
C GLN A 61 -13.36 -7.37 4.25
N PHE A 62 -12.86 -8.37 3.51
CA PHE A 62 -13.36 -8.70 2.19
C PHE A 62 -14.36 -9.86 2.17
N SER A 63 -14.75 -10.40 3.34
CA SER A 63 -15.73 -11.50 3.42
C SER A 63 -17.07 -11.19 2.77
N GLU A 64 -17.49 -9.91 2.81
CA GLU A 64 -18.75 -9.44 2.20
C GLU A 64 -18.65 -9.22 0.67
N LEU A 65 -17.44 -9.03 0.13
CA LEU A 65 -17.22 -8.68 -1.27
C LEU A 65 -16.98 -9.88 -2.17
N GLY A 66 -16.46 -10.98 -1.59
CA GLY A 66 -15.86 -12.03 -2.41
C GLY A 66 -14.63 -11.55 -3.17
N GLU A 67 -14.26 -12.24 -4.22
CA GLU A 67 -13.16 -11.86 -5.10
C GLU A 67 -13.64 -10.89 -6.17
N LEU A 68 -13.10 -9.66 -6.14
CA LEU A 68 -13.42 -8.63 -7.13
C LEU A 68 -12.62 -8.87 -8.42
N LYS A 69 -13.30 -8.79 -9.55
CA LYS A 69 -12.65 -8.81 -10.86
C LYS A 69 -12.28 -7.38 -11.28
N PRO A 70 -11.10 -7.16 -11.87
CA PRO A 70 -10.66 -5.83 -12.34
C PRO A 70 -11.30 -5.48 -13.69
N ASP A 71 -12.61 -5.61 -13.80
CA ASP A 71 -13.39 -5.31 -15.00
C ASP A 71 -14.10 -3.95 -14.92
N ASN A 72 -14.51 -3.44 -16.06
CA ASN A 72 -15.15 -2.14 -16.20
C ASN A 72 -16.40 -2.01 -15.30
N ALA A 73 -17.26 -3.01 -15.25
CA ALA A 73 -18.48 -2.97 -14.45
C ALA A 73 -18.18 -2.88 -12.95
N THR A 74 -17.24 -3.66 -12.46
CA THR A 74 -16.78 -3.65 -11.08
C THR A 74 -16.12 -2.31 -10.73
N LEU A 75 -15.23 -1.82 -11.56
CA LEU A 75 -14.53 -0.54 -11.34
C LEU A 75 -15.50 0.62 -11.33
N MET A 76 -16.46 0.69 -12.26
CA MET A 76 -17.49 1.72 -12.31
C MET A 76 -18.42 1.68 -11.09
N LYS A 77 -18.81 0.48 -10.64
CA LYS A 77 -19.64 0.29 -9.46
C LYS A 77 -18.95 0.82 -8.20
N TYR A 78 -17.73 0.38 -7.94
CA TYR A 78 -17.03 0.69 -6.70
C TYR A 78 -16.32 2.06 -6.71
N SER A 79 -16.09 2.69 -7.87
CA SER A 79 -15.62 4.08 -7.95
C SER A 79 -16.65 5.10 -7.45
N ASN A 80 -17.91 4.71 -7.26
CA ASN A 80 -18.97 5.54 -6.69
C ASN A 80 -19.35 5.14 -5.25
N ASP A 81 -18.80 4.06 -4.70
CA ASP A 81 -19.11 3.58 -3.35
C ASP A 81 -18.15 4.17 -2.32
N LYS A 82 -18.63 5.16 -1.56
CA LYS A 82 -17.82 5.89 -0.55
C LYS A 82 -17.18 4.99 0.52
N ARG A 83 -17.80 3.84 0.86
CA ARG A 83 -17.28 2.92 1.86
C ARG A 83 -16.01 2.25 1.34
N TRP A 84 -16.06 1.72 0.13
CA TRP A 84 -14.97 1.00 -0.49
C TRP A 84 -13.89 1.92 -1.05
N LEU A 85 -14.26 3.14 -1.45
CA LEU A 85 -13.28 4.18 -1.80
C LEU A 85 -12.34 4.53 -0.64
N LYS A 86 -12.80 4.48 0.62
CA LYS A 86 -11.92 4.68 1.79
C LYS A 86 -10.87 3.59 1.93
N VAL A 87 -11.19 2.35 1.56
CA VAL A 87 -10.21 1.26 1.53
C VAL A 87 -9.17 1.52 0.44
N GLY A 88 -9.61 1.86 -0.78
CA GLY A 88 -8.73 2.25 -1.87
C GLY A 88 -7.84 3.46 -1.53
N GLU A 89 -8.41 4.47 -0.86
CA GLU A 89 -7.66 5.64 -0.35
C GLU A 89 -6.58 5.22 0.65
N SER A 90 -6.88 4.29 1.56
CA SER A 90 -5.91 3.79 2.53
C SER A 90 -4.74 3.08 1.84
N VAL A 91 -5.02 2.22 0.87
CA VAL A 91 -4.00 1.55 0.04
C VAL A 91 -3.17 2.58 -0.72
N TYR A 92 -3.81 3.58 -1.33
CA TYR A 92 -3.14 4.68 -2.03
C TYR A 92 -2.17 5.43 -1.11
N LYS A 93 -2.62 5.79 0.09
CA LYS A 93 -1.79 6.50 1.08
C LYS A 93 -0.57 5.70 1.51
N GLN A 94 -0.67 4.39 1.57
CA GLN A 94 0.44 3.53 1.99
C GLN A 94 1.47 3.30 0.89
N HIS A 95 1.05 3.22 -0.37
CA HIS A 95 1.89 2.70 -1.45
C HIS A 95 2.13 3.67 -2.61
N CYS A 96 1.26 4.66 -2.83
CA CYS A 96 1.27 5.48 -4.04
C CYS A 96 1.73 6.93 -3.80
N VAL A 97 1.53 7.45 -2.59
CA VAL A 97 1.80 8.86 -2.23
C VAL A 97 3.24 9.29 -2.50
N SER A 98 4.21 8.41 -2.27
CA SER A 98 5.64 8.72 -2.47
C SER A 98 5.97 9.18 -3.91
N CYS A 99 5.24 8.68 -4.89
CA CYS A 99 5.45 9.00 -6.30
C CYS A 99 4.36 9.91 -6.88
N HIS A 100 3.09 9.75 -6.46
CA HIS A 100 1.97 10.48 -7.05
C HIS A 100 1.46 11.65 -6.20
N GLY A 101 2.00 11.84 -4.98
CA GLY A 101 1.59 12.89 -4.06
C GLY A 101 0.34 12.54 -3.25
N ALA A 102 0.15 13.20 -2.11
CA ALA A 102 -0.97 12.95 -1.21
C ALA A 102 -2.33 13.24 -1.84
N GLU A 103 -2.39 14.25 -2.71
CA GLU A 103 -3.58 14.66 -3.45
C GLU A 103 -3.61 14.09 -4.88
N ALA A 104 -2.72 13.13 -5.18
CA ALA A 104 -2.58 12.48 -6.48
C ALA A 104 -2.26 13.42 -7.66
N GLY A 105 -1.85 14.65 -7.38
CA GLY A 105 -1.47 15.65 -8.40
C GLY A 105 -0.14 15.37 -9.10
N GLY A 106 0.58 14.32 -8.73
CA GLY A 106 1.88 13.93 -9.28
C GLY A 106 3.06 14.59 -8.55
N LEU A 107 4.15 13.83 -8.41
CA LEU A 107 5.47 14.27 -7.93
C LEU A 107 6.54 13.73 -8.89
N VAL A 108 7.08 12.53 -8.60
CA VAL A 108 7.94 11.78 -9.53
C VAL A 108 7.07 11.09 -10.59
N GLY A 109 5.94 10.52 -10.16
CA GLY A 109 4.91 9.95 -11.03
C GLY A 109 4.02 11.02 -11.67
N PRO A 110 3.24 10.66 -12.69
CA PRO A 110 2.32 11.56 -13.35
C PRO A 110 1.16 12.01 -12.45
N ASN A 111 0.50 13.10 -12.83
CA ASN A 111 -0.79 13.50 -12.27
C ASN A 111 -1.84 12.43 -12.55
N LEU A 112 -2.62 12.05 -11.54
CA LEU A 112 -3.71 11.06 -11.62
C LEU A 112 -5.09 11.72 -11.50
N CYS A 113 -5.12 13.04 -11.36
CA CYS A 113 -6.34 13.80 -11.13
C CYS A 113 -6.89 14.46 -12.40
N ASP A 114 -6.07 14.63 -13.40
CA ASP A 114 -6.49 15.26 -14.65
C ASP A 114 -7.17 14.29 -15.62
N VAL A 115 -7.46 14.76 -16.83
CA VAL A 115 -8.07 13.98 -17.90
C VAL A 115 -7.06 13.45 -18.91
N TYR A 116 -5.76 13.69 -18.69
CA TYR A 116 -4.68 13.32 -19.60
C TYR A 116 -3.92 12.10 -19.07
N TRP A 117 -3.89 11.04 -19.84
CA TRP A 117 -3.31 9.77 -19.42
C TRP A 117 -2.34 9.21 -20.46
N LYS A 118 -1.19 8.70 -20.02
CA LYS A 118 -0.19 8.11 -20.92
C LYS A 118 -0.56 6.70 -21.38
N ASN A 119 -0.97 5.85 -20.43
CA ASN A 119 -1.12 4.41 -20.66
C ASN A 119 -2.54 3.92 -20.40
N VAL A 120 -3.48 4.81 -20.07
CA VAL A 120 -4.88 4.49 -19.78
C VAL A 120 -5.75 5.04 -20.91
N LYS A 121 -6.61 4.19 -21.45
CA LYS A 121 -7.63 4.57 -22.46
C LYS A 121 -9.04 4.31 -21.92
N VAL A 122 -9.19 3.26 -21.13
CA VAL A 122 -10.43 2.85 -20.48
C VAL A 122 -10.14 2.57 -19.00
N ILE A 123 -11.15 2.58 -18.16
CA ILE A 123 -11.02 2.43 -16.71
C ILE A 123 -10.26 1.14 -16.31
N ASP A 124 -10.46 0.06 -17.05
CA ASP A 124 -9.81 -1.24 -16.81
C ASP A 124 -8.27 -1.17 -16.93
N ASP A 125 -7.76 -0.24 -17.71
CA ASP A 125 -6.32 -0.10 -17.91
C ASP A 125 -5.62 0.37 -16.64
N ILE A 126 -6.34 1.06 -15.73
CA ILE A 126 -5.81 1.45 -14.42
C ILE A 126 -5.43 0.19 -13.63
N ALA A 127 -6.32 -0.79 -13.55
CA ALA A 127 -6.06 -2.04 -12.85
C ALA A 127 -4.92 -2.83 -13.51
N LYS A 128 -4.88 -2.90 -14.86
CA LYS A 128 -3.79 -3.56 -15.59
C LYS A 128 -2.43 -2.94 -15.34
N ILE A 129 -2.36 -1.61 -15.23
CA ILE A 129 -1.12 -0.89 -14.90
C ILE A 129 -0.70 -1.19 -13.47
N LEU A 130 -1.62 -1.24 -12.54
CA LEU A 130 -1.33 -1.63 -11.16
C LEU A 130 -0.82 -3.07 -11.09
N GLU A 131 -1.43 -3.99 -11.84
CA GLU A 131 -0.98 -5.38 -11.87
C GLU A 131 0.43 -5.56 -12.43
N ASN A 132 0.72 -4.92 -13.57
CA ASN A 132 1.90 -5.20 -14.37
C ASN A 132 3.02 -4.16 -14.23
N GLY A 133 2.71 -3.00 -13.64
CA GLY A 133 3.62 -1.85 -13.61
C GLY A 133 3.62 -1.08 -14.92
N ALA A 134 4.40 0.00 -14.97
CA ALA A 134 4.53 0.86 -16.14
C ALA A 134 5.92 1.52 -16.23
N GLY A 135 6.19 2.19 -17.36
CA GLY A 135 7.37 3.03 -17.53
C GLY A 135 8.70 2.27 -17.42
N ASN A 136 8.80 1.09 -18.00
CA ASN A 136 10.01 0.24 -17.96
C ASN A 136 10.50 -0.02 -16.52
N GLY A 137 9.56 -0.25 -15.59
CA GLY A 137 9.87 -0.53 -14.18
C GLY A 137 9.91 0.71 -13.28
N SER A 138 9.70 1.93 -13.80
CA SER A 138 9.59 3.14 -12.95
C SER A 138 8.41 3.06 -12.00
N MET A 139 7.30 2.47 -12.44
CA MET A 139 6.20 2.06 -11.60
C MET A 139 6.25 0.53 -11.45
N PRO A 140 6.45 0.01 -10.23
CA PRO A 140 6.52 -1.44 -10.03
C PRO A 140 5.17 -2.12 -10.22
N ALA A 141 5.19 -3.42 -10.50
CA ALA A 141 4.00 -4.27 -10.49
C ALA A 141 3.55 -4.53 -9.03
N TRP A 142 2.26 -4.38 -8.78
CA TRP A 142 1.68 -4.52 -7.44
C TRP A 142 0.96 -5.84 -7.22
N LYS A 143 0.74 -6.64 -8.26
CA LYS A 143 0.04 -7.93 -8.19
C LYS A 143 0.56 -8.89 -7.12
N ALA A 144 1.88 -8.91 -6.89
CA ALA A 144 2.51 -9.76 -5.89
C ALA A 144 2.57 -9.13 -4.47
N ARG A 145 2.17 -7.87 -4.32
CA ARG A 145 2.32 -7.09 -3.08
C ARG A 145 1.00 -6.71 -2.43
N LEU A 146 -0.05 -6.59 -3.21
CA LEU A 146 -1.40 -6.23 -2.76
C LEU A 146 -2.34 -7.44 -2.88
N HIS A 147 -3.31 -7.51 -1.98
CA HIS A 147 -4.41 -8.45 -2.13
C HIS A 147 -5.22 -8.10 -3.41
N PRO A 148 -5.77 -9.06 -4.17
CA PRO A 148 -6.54 -8.78 -5.40
C PRO A 148 -7.63 -7.72 -5.22
N ASN A 149 -8.38 -7.79 -4.13
CA ASN A 149 -9.41 -6.80 -3.84
C ASN A 149 -8.85 -5.40 -3.53
N GLU A 150 -7.69 -5.30 -2.87
CA GLU A 150 -7.02 -4.02 -2.64
C GLU A 150 -6.59 -3.37 -3.95
N LEU A 151 -6.09 -4.19 -4.89
CA LEU A 151 -5.69 -3.71 -6.21
C LEU A 151 -6.88 -3.14 -6.99
N VAL A 152 -8.03 -3.82 -6.96
CA VAL A 152 -9.25 -3.32 -7.59
C VAL A 152 -9.75 -2.06 -6.90
N LEU A 153 -9.77 -2.03 -5.57
CA LEU A 153 -10.29 -0.87 -4.82
C LEU A 153 -9.38 0.35 -4.93
N VAL A 154 -8.06 0.19 -4.99
CA VAL A 154 -7.18 1.34 -5.26
C VAL A 154 -7.32 1.83 -6.70
N ALA A 155 -7.59 0.95 -7.68
CA ALA A 155 -7.92 1.35 -9.04
C ALA A 155 -9.23 2.17 -9.08
N CYS A 156 -10.25 1.75 -8.33
CA CYS A 156 -11.50 2.51 -8.16
C CYS A 156 -11.26 3.89 -7.54
N TYR A 157 -10.42 3.97 -6.50
CA TYR A 157 -10.06 5.24 -5.87
C TYR A 157 -9.34 6.16 -6.86
N ILE A 158 -8.35 5.67 -7.58
CA ILE A 158 -7.64 6.44 -8.62
C ILE A 158 -8.60 6.92 -9.70
N ALA A 159 -9.51 6.06 -10.17
CA ALA A 159 -10.52 6.44 -11.15
C ALA A 159 -11.46 7.55 -10.64
N SER A 160 -11.78 7.56 -9.34
CA SER A 160 -12.63 8.58 -8.71
C SER A 160 -11.96 9.95 -8.55
N LEU A 161 -10.63 10.01 -8.61
CA LEU A 161 -9.87 11.27 -8.48
C LEU A 161 -9.89 12.11 -9.76
N ARG A 162 -10.28 11.53 -10.89
CA ARG A 162 -10.32 12.20 -12.18
C ARG A 162 -11.15 13.48 -12.12
N GLY A 163 -10.54 14.60 -12.55
CA GLY A 163 -11.17 15.92 -12.54
C GLY A 163 -11.05 16.70 -11.23
N SER A 164 -10.40 16.16 -10.20
CA SER A 164 -10.24 16.86 -8.91
C SER A 164 -9.21 18.00 -8.93
N ASN A 165 -8.24 17.96 -9.83
CA ASN A 165 -7.25 19.01 -10.14
C ASN A 165 -6.71 19.80 -8.93
N PRO A 166 -5.85 19.19 -8.08
CA PRO A 166 -5.28 19.88 -6.94
C PRO A 166 -4.41 21.08 -7.35
N ALA A 167 -4.36 22.11 -6.52
CA ALA A 167 -3.72 23.39 -6.83
C ALA A 167 -2.22 23.30 -7.20
N LYS A 168 -1.51 22.28 -6.74
CA LYS A 168 -0.09 22.02 -7.03
C LYS A 168 0.11 20.80 -7.92
N ALA A 169 -0.85 20.52 -8.79
CA ALA A 169 -0.75 19.39 -9.71
C ALA A 169 0.37 19.61 -10.73
N ARG A 170 1.03 18.52 -11.07
CA ARG A 170 1.99 18.45 -12.17
C ARG A 170 1.29 18.72 -13.50
N ALA A 171 2.00 19.28 -14.47
CA ALA A 171 1.47 19.50 -15.79
C ALA A 171 0.89 18.21 -16.41
N PRO A 172 -0.22 18.31 -17.16
CA PRO A 172 -0.84 17.18 -17.83
C PRO A 172 0.13 16.44 -18.76
N GLU A 173 0.08 15.11 -18.74
CA GLU A 173 0.96 14.27 -19.56
C GLU A 173 0.15 13.14 -20.23
N GLY A 174 0.28 13.02 -21.55
CA GLY A 174 -0.37 11.97 -22.34
C GLY A 174 -1.51 12.48 -23.21
N ASN A 175 -2.49 11.64 -23.48
CA ASN A 175 -3.62 11.94 -24.32
C ASN A 175 -4.85 12.25 -23.46
N GLU A 176 -5.65 13.21 -23.91
CA GLU A 176 -6.95 13.45 -23.31
C GLU A 176 -7.87 12.27 -23.55
N ILE A 177 -8.52 11.80 -22.49
CA ILE A 177 -9.51 10.72 -22.57
C ILE A 177 -10.89 11.21 -22.11
N GLY A 178 -11.93 10.67 -22.72
CA GLY A 178 -13.33 10.95 -22.38
C GLY A 178 -13.70 10.47 -20.97
N PRO A 179 -14.91 10.78 -20.50
CA PRO A 179 -15.44 10.23 -19.25
C PRO A 179 -15.34 8.70 -19.20
N TRP A 180 -15.30 8.14 -17.99
CA TRP A 180 -15.39 6.69 -17.86
C TRP A 180 -16.76 6.21 -18.33
N GLU A 181 -16.79 5.27 -19.26
CA GLU A 181 -18.01 4.70 -19.83
C GLU A 181 -18.09 3.20 -19.60
N LEU A 182 -19.32 2.69 -19.43
CA LEU A 182 -19.55 1.25 -19.40
C LEU A 182 -19.30 0.70 -20.80
N THR A 183 -18.23 -0.10 -20.95
CA THR A 183 -17.98 -0.77 -22.23
C THR A 183 -18.86 -2.02 -22.35
N SER A 184 -19.60 -2.13 -23.45
CA SER A 184 -20.53 -3.25 -23.74
C SER A 184 -19.87 -4.64 -23.74
N LYS A 185 -18.57 -4.73 -23.67
CA LYS A 185 -17.79 -5.98 -23.70
C LYS A 185 -17.75 -6.71 -22.34
N SER A 186 -18.19 -6.07 -21.24
CA SER A 186 -18.17 -6.62 -19.87
C SER A 186 -19.56 -6.75 -19.23
N ALA A 187 -20.62 -6.60 -20.00
CA ALA A 187 -21.98 -6.89 -19.50
C ALA A 187 -22.13 -8.41 -19.39
N ASP A 188 -21.89 -8.96 -18.20
CA ASP A 188 -22.35 -10.30 -17.83
C ASP A 188 -23.88 -10.23 -17.68
N PRO A 189 -24.67 -10.96 -18.51
CA PRO A 189 -26.12 -10.92 -18.47
C PRO A 189 -26.73 -11.49 -17.17
N SER A 190 -25.92 -12.02 -16.27
CA SER A 190 -26.37 -12.67 -15.03
C SER A 190 -26.38 -11.78 -13.78
N MET A 191 -25.97 -10.50 -13.87
CA MET A 191 -26.06 -9.62 -12.71
C MET A 191 -27.46 -9.00 -12.58
N PRO A 192 -28.16 -9.19 -11.45
CA PRO A 192 -29.44 -8.55 -11.21
C PRO A 192 -29.24 -7.03 -11.11
N VAL A 193 -29.88 -6.32 -12.03
CA VAL A 193 -30.04 -4.86 -11.94
C VAL A 193 -30.97 -4.58 -10.77
N ASN A 194 -30.43 -4.10 -9.66
CA ASN A 194 -31.21 -3.67 -8.53
C ASN A 194 -31.63 -2.21 -8.76
N PRO A 195 -32.91 -1.92 -9.09
CA PRO A 195 -33.39 -0.55 -9.24
C PRO A 195 -33.50 0.05 -7.84
N SER A 196 -32.61 0.97 -7.53
CA SER A 196 -32.66 1.79 -6.32
C SER A 196 -33.94 2.60 -6.31
N LYS A 197 -34.79 2.33 -5.31
CA LYS A 197 -35.74 3.32 -4.79
C LYS A 197 -35.06 4.20 -3.77
#